data_10b7cc04d8cc6e7145fc6b57d0dfb71d
#
_entry.id   10b7cc04d8cc6e7145fc6b57d0dfb71d
#
_cell.length_a   1.000
_cell.length_b   1.000
_cell.length_c   1.000
_cell.angle_alpha   90.00
_cell.angle_beta   90.00
_cell.angle_gamma   90.00
#
_symmetry.space_group_name_H-M   'P 1'
#
loop_
_entity.id
_entity.type
_entity.pdbx_description
1 polymer ?
#
loop_
_entity_poly.entity_id
_entity_poly.type
_entity_poly.pdbx_seq_one_letter_code
_entity_poly.pdbx_strand_id
1 'polypeptide(L)'
;SYGVLTARLKGNGDYPKIGWICHLDTADISLSEVVHPILVENYLEEEIKQKNGKRITTETNPELKKHIGKDILFSDGTSVLGADDKAAISIVMEAISIIMENSLEHGDIYLAFTPDEEVGLKGAKALDLSLFPVDWAYTIDCQEKGEVVWETFNAGKATVRIEGVSAHPMSSKEVLINPILVATEIISLLPEKQRPEE
;
A
#
# COMPACT_ATOMS: atom_id res chain seq x y z
N SER A 1 16.52 -15.23 -8.35
CA SER A 1 15.14 -14.74 -8.22
C SER A 1 15.10 -13.69 -7.11
N TYR A 2 14.40 -12.62 -7.30
CA TYR A 2 14.25 -11.51 -6.34
C TYR A 2 13.31 -11.85 -5.14
N GLY A 3 13.05 -13.13 -4.91
CA GLY A 3 12.13 -13.57 -3.85
C GLY A 3 10.66 -13.58 -4.28
N VAL A 4 10.38 -13.42 -5.57
CA VAL A 4 9.02 -13.57 -6.11
C VAL A 4 8.62 -15.04 -6.05
N LEU A 5 7.47 -15.32 -5.45
CA LEU A 5 6.87 -16.64 -5.43
C LEU A 5 5.77 -16.71 -6.49
N THR A 6 5.82 -17.71 -7.36
CA THR A 6 4.77 -17.98 -8.34
C THR A 6 4.14 -19.34 -8.11
N ALA A 7 2.86 -19.46 -8.37
CA ALA A 7 2.13 -20.72 -8.34
C ALA A 7 1.12 -20.78 -9.48
N ARG A 8 0.64 -22.00 -9.81
CA ARG A 8 -0.38 -22.21 -10.81
C ARG A 8 -1.42 -23.19 -10.29
N LEU A 9 -2.67 -22.81 -10.36
CA LEU A 9 -3.80 -23.73 -10.31
C LEU A 9 -4.14 -24.12 -11.75
N LYS A 10 -3.94 -25.41 -12.10
CA LYS A 10 -4.21 -25.90 -13.45
C LYS A 10 -5.71 -25.86 -13.72
N GLY A 11 -6.08 -25.26 -14.84
CA GLY A 11 -7.47 -25.20 -15.30
C GLY A 11 -8.07 -26.57 -15.60
N ASN A 12 -9.37 -26.66 -15.47
CA ASN A 12 -10.19 -27.83 -15.77
C ASN A 12 -11.19 -27.59 -16.92
N GLY A 13 -11.18 -26.39 -17.51
CA GLY A 13 -12.02 -25.99 -18.65
C GLY A 13 -11.24 -25.15 -19.67
N ASP A 14 -11.87 -24.87 -20.81
CA ASP A 14 -11.31 -24.04 -21.87
C ASP A 14 -11.67 -22.55 -21.63
N TYR A 15 -10.93 -21.94 -20.71
CA TYR A 15 -11.07 -20.56 -20.32
C TYR A 15 -9.73 -19.84 -20.42
N PRO A 16 -9.74 -18.50 -20.52
CA PRO A 16 -8.52 -17.69 -20.51
C PRO A 16 -7.67 -17.93 -19.26
N LYS A 17 -6.37 -17.71 -19.42
CA LYS A 17 -5.41 -17.76 -18.31
C LYS A 17 -5.43 -16.41 -17.59
N ILE A 18 -5.71 -16.44 -16.32
CA ILE A 18 -5.72 -15.24 -15.51
C ILE A 18 -4.63 -15.25 -14.45
N GLY A 19 -4.17 -14.07 -14.07
CA GLY A 19 -3.21 -13.88 -13.00
C GLY A 19 -3.78 -13.10 -11.84
N TRP A 20 -3.39 -13.46 -10.62
CA TRP A 20 -3.58 -12.65 -9.42
C TRP A 20 -2.24 -12.31 -8.81
N ILE A 21 -2.05 -11.03 -8.54
CA ILE A 21 -0.81 -10.49 -8.00
C ILE A 21 -1.13 -9.85 -6.66
N CYS A 22 -0.36 -10.21 -5.63
CA CYS A 22 -0.41 -9.61 -4.30
C CYS A 22 1.02 -9.30 -3.86
N HIS A 23 1.21 -8.23 -3.08
CA HIS A 23 2.53 -7.99 -2.50
C HIS A 23 2.64 -8.49 -1.06
N LEU A 24 3.88 -8.77 -0.64
CA LEU A 24 4.19 -9.41 0.64
C LEU A 24 4.64 -8.40 1.70
N ASP A 25 5.21 -7.30 1.27
CA ASP A 25 5.71 -6.24 2.13
C ASP A 25 4.59 -5.32 2.61
N THR A 26 4.90 -4.52 3.60
CA THR A 26 4.06 -3.45 4.13
C THR A 26 4.85 -2.17 4.12
N ALA A 27 4.16 -1.03 4.13
CA ALA A 27 4.80 0.29 4.20
C ALA A 27 5.83 0.34 5.33
N ASP A 28 7.03 0.84 5.01
CA ASP A 28 8.12 1.02 5.97
C ASP A 28 7.83 2.20 6.88
N ILE A 29 7.17 1.94 7.98
CA ILE A 29 6.99 2.84 9.08
C ILE A 29 7.67 2.21 10.29
N SER A 30 8.70 2.84 10.80
CA SER A 30 9.52 2.41 11.95
C SER A 30 8.70 2.15 13.23
N LEU A 31 7.82 1.15 13.18
CA LEU A 31 6.96 0.68 14.26
C LEU A 31 7.33 -0.76 14.67
N SER A 32 6.54 -1.34 15.56
CA SER A 32 6.73 -2.73 15.99
C SER A 32 6.64 -3.70 14.81
N GLU A 33 7.54 -4.66 14.76
CA GLU A 33 7.51 -5.78 13.79
C GLU A 33 6.35 -6.76 14.05
N VAL A 34 5.76 -6.70 15.24
CA VAL A 34 4.66 -7.59 15.63
C VAL A 34 3.35 -6.85 15.53
N VAL A 35 2.42 -7.42 14.77
CA VAL A 35 1.08 -6.87 14.57
C VAL A 35 0.13 -7.43 15.62
N HIS A 36 -0.59 -6.57 16.31
CA HIS A 36 -1.62 -6.91 17.29
C HIS A 36 -2.96 -6.32 16.85
N PRO A 37 -3.75 -7.04 16.04
CA PRO A 37 -5.04 -6.55 15.58
C PRO A 37 -6.08 -6.55 16.72
N ILE A 38 -6.95 -5.56 16.72
CA ILE A 38 -8.14 -5.49 17.56
C ILE A 38 -9.34 -5.82 16.69
N LEU A 39 -10.02 -6.95 16.93
CA LEU A 39 -11.27 -7.28 16.28
C LEU A 39 -12.41 -6.63 17.05
N VAL A 40 -13.23 -5.86 16.35
CA VAL A 40 -14.51 -5.33 16.83
C VAL A 40 -15.60 -5.94 15.99
N GLU A 41 -16.38 -6.83 16.61
CA GLU A 41 -17.53 -7.47 15.98
C GLU A 41 -18.74 -6.55 16.04
N ASN A 42 -19.47 -6.45 14.93
CA ASN A 42 -20.67 -5.64 14.81
C ASN A 42 -20.48 -4.19 15.32
N TYR A 43 -19.49 -3.49 14.74
CA TYR A 43 -19.12 -2.13 15.12
C TYR A 43 -20.32 -1.18 15.17
N LEU A 44 -20.55 -0.50 16.31
CA LEU A 44 -21.68 0.39 16.58
C LEU A 44 -21.23 1.81 16.96
N GLU A 45 -20.19 2.33 16.33
CA GLU A 45 -19.61 3.67 16.55
C GLU A 45 -18.87 3.85 17.90
N GLU A 46 -18.55 2.77 18.60
CA GLU A 46 -17.73 2.84 19.80
C GLU A 46 -16.33 3.39 19.53
N GLU A 47 -15.81 4.14 20.50
CA GLU A 47 -14.44 4.64 20.48
C GLU A 47 -13.44 3.48 20.59
N ILE A 48 -12.52 3.39 19.66
CA ILE A 48 -11.41 2.43 19.71
C ILE A 48 -10.17 3.10 20.31
N LYS A 49 -9.75 2.63 21.48
CA LYS A 49 -8.56 3.12 22.17
C LYS A 49 -7.36 2.30 21.78
N GLN A 50 -6.38 2.95 21.19
CA GLN A 50 -5.11 2.32 20.83
C GLN A 50 -4.09 2.41 21.98
N LYS A 51 -3.14 1.48 22.01
CA LYS A 51 -2.05 1.44 23.04
C LYS A 51 -1.15 2.69 23.01
N ASN A 52 -1.01 3.32 21.87
CA ASN A 52 -0.26 4.58 21.72
C ASN A 52 -0.99 5.81 22.24
N GLY A 53 -2.18 5.64 22.82
CA GLY A 53 -3.03 6.69 23.35
C GLY A 53 -3.93 7.39 22.34
N LYS A 54 -3.82 7.06 21.05
CA LYS A 54 -4.74 7.57 20.03
C LYS A 54 -6.14 6.97 20.20
N ARG A 55 -7.12 7.72 19.77
CA ARG A 55 -8.54 7.30 19.75
C ARG A 55 -9.05 7.40 18.34
N ILE A 56 -9.68 6.33 17.87
CA ILE A 56 -10.34 6.27 16.57
C ILE A 56 -11.83 6.38 16.83
N THR A 57 -12.47 7.35 16.20
CA THR A 57 -13.90 7.63 16.30
C THR A 57 -14.46 7.98 14.94
N THR A 58 -15.77 7.94 14.77
CA THR A 58 -16.43 8.40 13.53
C THR A 58 -16.30 9.91 13.28
N GLU A 59 -15.86 10.69 14.27
CA GLU A 59 -15.56 12.11 14.11
C GLU A 59 -14.18 12.30 13.48
N THR A 60 -13.16 11.55 13.96
CA THR A 60 -11.80 11.61 13.44
C THR A 60 -11.60 10.78 12.16
N ASN A 61 -12.43 9.78 11.94
CA ASN A 61 -12.41 8.83 10.83
C ASN A 61 -13.83 8.64 10.28
N PRO A 62 -14.36 9.62 9.52
CA PRO A 62 -15.76 9.60 9.07
C PRO A 62 -16.13 8.41 8.18
N GLU A 63 -15.17 7.81 7.51
CA GLU A 63 -15.32 6.60 6.69
C GLU A 63 -15.83 5.40 7.49
N LEU A 64 -15.59 5.34 8.79
CA LEU A 64 -16.08 4.28 9.66
C LEU A 64 -17.61 4.17 9.67
N LYS A 65 -18.33 5.26 9.38
CA LYS A 65 -19.79 5.26 9.27
C LYS A 65 -20.33 4.30 8.22
N LYS A 66 -19.54 4.04 7.16
CA LYS A 66 -19.88 3.07 6.11
C LYS A 66 -19.80 1.61 6.59
N HIS A 67 -19.22 1.39 7.77
CA HIS A 67 -18.90 0.08 8.30
C HIS A 67 -19.67 -0.26 9.58
N ILE A 68 -20.64 0.57 9.97
CA ILE A 68 -21.56 0.29 11.11
C ILE A 68 -22.27 -1.04 10.86
N GLY A 69 -22.29 -1.90 11.87
CA GLY A 69 -22.87 -3.24 11.81
C GLY A 69 -21.98 -4.30 11.16
N LYS A 70 -20.71 -3.96 10.85
CA LYS A 70 -19.73 -4.90 10.30
C LYS A 70 -18.64 -5.21 11.32
N ASP A 71 -17.99 -6.34 11.12
CA ASP A 71 -16.79 -6.68 11.87
C ASP A 71 -15.59 -5.91 11.27
N ILE A 72 -14.80 -5.28 12.13
CA ILE A 72 -13.66 -4.45 11.72
C ILE A 72 -12.42 -4.86 12.49
N LEU A 73 -11.33 -5.01 11.76
CA LEU A 73 -9.99 -5.16 12.35
C LEU A 73 -9.30 -3.79 12.42
N PHE A 74 -8.88 -3.39 13.62
CA PHE A 74 -8.10 -2.19 13.86
C PHE A 74 -6.68 -2.53 14.27
N SER A 75 -5.72 -1.65 13.98
CA SER A 75 -4.42 -1.69 14.62
C SER A 75 -4.53 -1.28 16.09
N ASP A 76 -3.74 -1.90 16.96
CA ASP A 76 -3.61 -1.46 18.36
C ASP A 76 -2.75 -0.20 18.52
N GLY A 77 -2.23 0.33 17.42
CA GLY A 77 -1.41 1.54 17.37
C GLY A 77 0.09 1.32 17.66
N THR A 78 0.53 0.07 17.85
CA THR A 78 1.96 -0.26 18.01
C THR A 78 2.63 -0.62 16.68
N SER A 79 1.84 -0.99 15.67
CA SER A 79 2.29 -1.25 14.31
C SER A 79 1.20 -0.81 13.31
N VAL A 80 1.52 -0.82 12.04
CA VAL A 80 0.49 -0.85 10.98
C VAL A 80 -0.26 -2.16 11.08
N LEU A 81 -1.53 -2.17 10.63
CA LEU A 81 -2.30 -3.41 10.54
C LEU A 81 -1.73 -4.33 9.44
N GLY A 82 -1.22 -3.75 8.36
CA GLY A 82 -0.68 -4.48 7.21
C GLY A 82 -1.78 -5.17 6.38
N ALA A 83 -3.01 -4.63 6.41
CA ALA A 83 -4.07 -5.12 5.53
C ALA A 83 -3.73 -4.94 4.06
N ASP A 84 -3.02 -3.90 3.75
CA ASP A 84 -2.26 -3.66 2.55
C ASP A 84 -0.89 -4.38 2.68
N ASP A 85 -0.64 -5.52 2.01
CA ASP A 85 -1.59 -6.21 1.09
C ASP A 85 -1.97 -7.63 1.60
N LYS A 86 -1.90 -7.89 2.90
CA LYS A 86 -2.27 -9.19 3.50
C LYS A 86 -3.75 -9.54 3.29
N ALA A 87 -4.61 -8.51 3.11
CA ALA A 87 -6.01 -8.73 2.80
C ALA A 87 -6.16 -9.40 1.42
N ALA A 88 -5.44 -8.92 0.40
CA ALA A 88 -5.45 -9.54 -0.91
C ALA A 88 -4.92 -10.97 -0.88
N ILE A 89 -3.84 -11.23 -0.14
CA ILE A 89 -3.31 -12.59 0.04
C ILE A 89 -4.41 -13.50 0.60
N SER A 90 -5.12 -13.06 1.63
CA SER A 90 -6.20 -13.83 2.25
C SER A 90 -7.36 -14.06 1.27
N ILE A 91 -7.77 -13.02 0.53
CA ILE A 91 -8.85 -13.09 -0.46
C ILE A 91 -8.50 -14.08 -1.57
N VAL A 92 -7.28 -14.02 -2.10
CA VAL A 92 -6.82 -14.89 -3.18
C VAL A 92 -6.74 -16.34 -2.70
N MET A 93 -6.20 -16.59 -1.53
CA MET A 93 -6.09 -17.94 -0.98
C MET A 93 -7.46 -18.54 -0.68
N GLU A 94 -8.40 -17.75 -0.15
CA GLU A 94 -9.78 -18.20 0.07
C GLU A 94 -10.49 -18.48 -1.26
N ALA A 95 -10.33 -17.62 -2.26
CA ALA A 95 -10.90 -17.86 -3.59
C ALA A 95 -10.38 -19.16 -4.22
N ILE A 96 -9.10 -19.46 -4.10
CA ILE A 96 -8.52 -20.71 -4.54
C ILE A 96 -9.12 -21.91 -3.78
N SER A 97 -9.28 -21.81 -2.46
CA SER A 97 -9.91 -22.87 -1.66
C SER A 97 -11.35 -23.13 -2.11
N ILE A 98 -12.15 -22.08 -2.30
CA ILE A 98 -13.52 -22.17 -2.79
C ILE A 98 -13.59 -22.86 -4.18
N ILE A 99 -12.71 -22.47 -5.09
CA ILE A 99 -12.65 -23.07 -6.44
C ILE A 99 -12.35 -24.57 -6.36
N MET A 100 -11.36 -24.94 -5.55
CA MET A 100 -10.94 -26.34 -5.41
C MET A 100 -12.00 -27.19 -4.68
N GLU A 101 -12.54 -26.73 -3.58
CA GLU A 101 -13.52 -27.45 -2.75
C GLU A 101 -14.83 -27.69 -3.50
N ASN A 102 -15.26 -26.74 -4.31
CA ASN A 102 -16.49 -26.84 -5.08
C ASN A 102 -16.29 -27.32 -6.50
N SER A 103 -15.05 -27.67 -6.87
CA SER A 103 -14.70 -28.14 -8.24
C SER A 103 -15.24 -27.20 -9.32
N LEU A 104 -15.13 -25.89 -9.11
CA LEU A 104 -15.63 -24.91 -10.06
C LEU A 104 -14.85 -24.97 -11.37
N GLU A 105 -15.52 -24.75 -12.49
CA GLU A 105 -14.86 -24.66 -13.80
C GLU A 105 -14.04 -23.37 -13.90
N HIS A 106 -12.78 -23.50 -14.35
CA HIS A 106 -11.86 -22.39 -14.52
C HIS A 106 -10.76 -22.68 -15.53
N GLY A 107 -10.18 -21.63 -16.11
CA GLY A 107 -8.92 -21.70 -16.85
C GLY A 107 -7.72 -21.82 -15.91
N ASP A 108 -6.52 -21.76 -16.48
CA ASP A 108 -5.33 -21.67 -15.64
C ASP A 108 -5.34 -20.37 -14.82
N ILE A 109 -5.15 -20.50 -13.51
CA ILE A 109 -4.99 -19.37 -12.61
C ILE A 109 -3.54 -19.32 -12.14
N TYR A 110 -2.87 -18.24 -12.40
CA TYR A 110 -1.51 -17.99 -11.97
C TYR A 110 -1.50 -17.03 -10.79
N LEU A 111 -0.67 -17.32 -9.81
CA LEU A 111 -0.45 -16.47 -8.64
C LEU A 111 0.96 -15.93 -8.67
N ALA A 112 1.14 -14.66 -8.33
CA ALA A 112 2.43 -14.05 -8.08
C ALA A 112 2.39 -13.28 -6.76
N PHE A 113 3.26 -13.64 -5.83
CA PHE A 113 3.47 -12.91 -4.59
C PHE A 113 4.80 -12.18 -4.69
N THR A 114 4.75 -10.86 -4.65
CA THR A 114 5.89 -10.00 -4.95
C THR A 114 6.37 -9.26 -3.70
N PRO A 115 7.67 -9.24 -3.39
CA PRO A 115 8.23 -8.38 -2.35
C PRO A 115 8.49 -6.97 -2.88
N ASP A 116 8.69 -6.02 -1.97
CA ASP A 116 9.16 -4.67 -2.28
C ASP A 116 8.27 -3.89 -3.28
N GLU A 117 6.96 -4.00 -3.12
CA GLU A 117 5.99 -3.17 -3.84
C GLU A 117 6.12 -1.72 -3.39
N GLU A 118 6.04 -1.48 -2.08
CA GLU A 118 6.02 -0.20 -1.37
C GLU A 118 7.30 0.65 -1.56
N VAL A 119 8.36 0.04 -2.05
CA VAL A 119 9.64 0.70 -2.32
C VAL A 119 9.98 0.76 -3.82
N GLY A 120 8.95 0.75 -4.65
CA GLY A 120 9.01 1.03 -6.08
C GLY A 120 8.85 -0.18 -6.98
N LEU A 121 7.94 -1.10 -6.65
CA LEU A 121 7.53 -2.25 -7.49
C LEU A 121 8.71 -3.16 -7.86
N LYS A 122 9.68 -3.34 -6.97
CA LYS A 122 10.91 -4.06 -7.31
C LYS A 122 10.66 -5.53 -7.62
N GLY A 123 9.83 -6.20 -6.80
CA GLY A 123 9.43 -7.58 -7.02
C GLY A 123 8.66 -7.77 -8.32
N ALA A 124 7.70 -6.90 -8.60
CA ALA A 124 6.93 -6.95 -9.84
C ALA A 124 7.83 -6.75 -11.08
N LYS A 125 8.80 -5.83 -11.02
CA LYS A 125 9.80 -5.63 -12.09
C LYS A 125 10.72 -6.83 -12.29
N ALA A 126 10.90 -7.64 -11.27
CA ALA A 126 11.74 -8.85 -11.30
C ALA A 126 10.97 -10.13 -11.59
N LEU A 127 9.64 -10.05 -11.80
CA LEU A 127 8.80 -11.19 -12.14
C LEU A 127 9.21 -11.76 -13.51
N ASP A 128 9.51 -13.05 -13.52
CA ASP A 128 9.76 -13.77 -14.77
C ASP A 128 8.43 -14.11 -15.44
N LEU A 129 8.11 -13.39 -16.51
CA LEU A 129 6.87 -13.57 -17.26
C LEU A 129 6.76 -14.96 -17.93
N SER A 130 7.85 -15.70 -18.09
CA SER A 130 7.78 -17.08 -18.56
C SER A 130 7.13 -18.02 -17.53
N LEU A 131 7.20 -17.65 -16.25
CA LEU A 131 6.54 -18.36 -15.14
C LEU A 131 5.13 -17.83 -14.85
N PHE A 132 4.74 -16.73 -15.52
CA PHE A 132 3.45 -16.07 -15.34
C PHE A 132 2.81 -15.73 -16.70
N PRO A 133 2.59 -16.75 -17.56
CA PRO A 133 2.11 -16.59 -18.93
C PRO A 133 0.57 -16.47 -18.97
N VAL A 134 0.04 -15.33 -18.56
CA VAL A 134 -1.40 -15.04 -18.46
C VAL A 134 -1.88 -14.17 -19.60
N ASP A 135 -3.17 -14.22 -19.91
CA ASP A 135 -3.80 -13.33 -20.89
C ASP A 135 -4.01 -11.93 -20.29
N TRP A 136 -4.36 -11.87 -19.00
CA TRP A 136 -4.38 -10.65 -18.19
C TRP A 136 -4.22 -10.98 -16.69
N ALA A 137 -3.90 -9.97 -15.89
CA ALA A 137 -3.77 -10.12 -14.46
C ALA A 137 -4.51 -9.01 -13.70
N TYR A 138 -4.86 -9.32 -12.46
CA TYR A 138 -5.42 -8.39 -11.50
C TYR A 138 -4.46 -8.25 -10.32
N THR A 139 -4.16 -7.02 -9.93
CA THR A 139 -3.54 -6.69 -8.64
C THR A 139 -4.66 -6.29 -7.69
N ILE A 140 -4.78 -6.96 -6.56
CA ILE A 140 -5.86 -6.74 -5.60
C ILE A 140 -5.35 -5.79 -4.52
N ASP A 141 -5.39 -4.49 -4.81
CA ASP A 141 -4.75 -3.46 -4.00
C ASP A 141 -5.54 -2.14 -4.03
N CYS A 142 -6.88 -2.24 -4.11
CA CYS A 142 -7.78 -1.11 -4.09
C CYS A 142 -8.41 -0.92 -2.72
N GLN A 143 -8.77 0.32 -2.37
CA GLN A 143 -9.32 0.68 -1.07
C GLN A 143 -10.81 0.33 -0.93
N GLU A 144 -11.58 0.50 -1.97
CA GLU A 144 -13.04 0.34 -1.93
C GLU A 144 -13.48 -0.98 -2.59
N LYS A 145 -14.47 -1.63 -1.98
CA LYS A 145 -15.04 -2.86 -2.53
C LYS A 145 -15.68 -2.61 -3.90
N GLY A 146 -15.21 -3.33 -4.92
CA GLY A 146 -15.72 -3.24 -6.28
C GLY A 146 -15.08 -2.12 -7.11
N GLU A 147 -14.09 -1.44 -6.57
CA GLU A 147 -13.27 -0.49 -7.31
C GLU A 147 -12.39 -1.22 -8.33
N VAL A 148 -12.31 -0.66 -9.53
CA VAL A 148 -11.43 -1.14 -10.60
C VAL A 148 -10.64 0.05 -11.14
N VAL A 149 -9.33 0.00 -11.01
CA VAL A 149 -8.40 0.98 -11.54
C VAL A 149 -7.75 0.42 -12.79
N TRP A 150 -7.92 1.09 -13.92
CA TRP A 150 -7.35 0.70 -15.23
C TRP A 150 -6.44 1.77 -15.83
N GLU A 151 -6.27 2.88 -15.13
CA GLU A 151 -5.40 3.97 -15.53
C GLU A 151 -4.17 4.03 -14.64
N THR A 152 -3.07 4.48 -15.20
CA THR A 152 -1.82 4.71 -14.46
C THR A 152 -1.49 6.20 -14.44
N PHE A 153 -0.69 6.61 -13.48
CA PHE A 153 -0.19 7.97 -13.39
C PHE A 153 1.35 7.96 -13.50
N ASN A 154 1.89 9.11 -13.89
CA ASN A 154 3.34 9.31 -13.89
C ASN A 154 3.77 9.93 -12.56
N ALA A 155 4.77 9.33 -11.94
CA ALA A 155 5.35 9.84 -10.71
C ALA A 155 6.86 9.99 -10.85
N GLY A 156 7.42 10.98 -10.18
CA GLY A 156 8.85 11.20 -10.10
C GLY A 156 9.24 11.63 -8.69
N LYS A 157 10.42 11.22 -8.26
CA LYS A 157 11.02 11.64 -6.99
C LYS A 157 12.23 12.51 -7.28
N ALA A 158 12.24 13.72 -6.73
CA ALA A 158 13.43 14.57 -6.74
C ALA A 158 13.96 14.70 -5.31
N THR A 159 15.27 14.58 -5.15
CA THR A 159 15.95 14.85 -3.89
C THR A 159 16.81 16.10 -4.08
N VAL A 160 16.52 17.14 -3.33
CA VAL A 160 17.25 18.40 -3.38
C VAL A 160 18.08 18.53 -2.10
N ARG A 161 19.40 18.62 -2.26
CA ARG A 161 20.32 18.91 -1.16
C ARG A 161 20.73 20.37 -1.23
N ILE A 162 20.55 21.09 -0.14
CA ILE A 162 20.87 22.51 -0.04
C ILE A 162 21.93 22.69 1.05
N GLU A 163 23.08 23.23 0.68
CA GLU A 163 24.17 23.53 1.61
C GLU A 163 24.20 25.03 1.87
N GLY A 164 24.06 25.39 3.15
CA GLY A 164 24.15 26.77 3.59
C GLY A 164 25.54 27.16 4.05
N VAL A 165 25.75 28.45 4.29
CA VAL A 165 27.00 28.99 4.86
C VAL A 165 26.68 29.58 6.22
N SER A 166 27.28 29.04 7.28
CA SER A 166 27.17 29.58 8.63
C SER A 166 28.15 30.75 8.83
N ALA A 167 27.73 31.77 9.51
CA ALA A 167 28.58 32.90 9.86
C ALA A 167 28.24 33.45 11.27
N HIS A 168 29.21 34.06 11.94
CA HIS A 168 28.99 34.69 13.24
C HIS A 168 28.06 35.90 13.06
N PRO A 169 27.12 36.13 13.99
CA PRO A 169 26.15 37.27 13.87
C PRO A 169 26.77 38.64 13.56
N MET A 170 27.95 38.91 14.08
CA MET A 170 28.65 40.17 13.83
C MET A 170 29.16 40.35 12.40
N SER A 171 29.37 39.23 11.65
CA SER A 171 29.92 39.21 10.30
C SER A 171 29.06 38.42 9.31
N SER A 172 27.80 38.22 9.66
CA SER A 172 26.90 37.37 8.84
C SER A 172 26.35 38.10 7.62
N LYS A 173 26.35 39.44 7.61
CA LYS A 173 25.83 40.19 6.48
C LYS A 173 26.60 39.87 5.21
N GLU A 174 25.86 39.50 4.15
CA GLU A 174 26.39 39.11 2.83
C GLU A 174 27.22 37.82 2.80
N VAL A 175 27.38 37.11 3.95
CA VAL A 175 28.15 35.88 4.08
C VAL A 175 27.26 34.67 4.39
N LEU A 176 26.30 34.85 5.30
CA LEU A 176 25.42 33.79 5.74
C LEU A 176 24.43 33.40 4.62
N ILE A 177 24.38 32.13 4.32
CA ILE A 177 23.36 31.54 3.43
C ILE A 177 22.50 30.61 4.26
N ASN A 178 21.24 31.02 4.49
CA ASN A 178 20.29 30.20 5.19
C ASN A 178 19.63 29.19 4.22
N PRO A 179 19.90 27.87 4.35
CA PRO A 179 19.38 26.87 3.41
C PRO A 179 17.86 26.73 3.48
N ILE A 180 17.22 27.09 4.60
CA ILE A 180 15.77 27.09 4.74
C ILE A 180 15.14 28.15 3.83
N LEU A 181 15.73 29.33 3.74
CA LEU A 181 15.23 30.38 2.84
C LEU A 181 15.36 29.97 1.37
N VAL A 182 16.48 29.35 1.01
CA VAL A 182 16.67 28.80 -0.35
C VAL A 182 15.65 27.71 -0.64
N ALA A 183 15.39 26.82 0.32
CA ALA A 183 14.35 25.78 0.18
C ALA A 183 12.97 26.37 -0.04
N THR A 184 12.62 27.41 0.74
CA THR A 184 11.34 28.11 0.61
C THR A 184 11.18 28.77 -0.76
N GLU A 185 12.23 29.36 -1.28
CA GLU A 185 12.23 29.94 -2.64
C GLU A 185 12.01 28.87 -3.70
N ILE A 186 12.71 27.74 -3.62
CA ILE A 186 12.52 26.60 -4.54
C ILE A 186 11.08 26.10 -4.48
N ILE A 187 10.51 25.93 -3.30
CA ILE A 187 9.12 25.47 -3.13
C ILE A 187 8.15 26.48 -3.75
N SER A 188 8.40 27.78 -3.59
CA SER A 188 7.53 28.82 -4.15
C SER A 188 7.52 28.85 -5.69
N LEU A 189 8.55 28.29 -6.32
CA LEU A 189 8.63 28.18 -7.77
C LEU A 189 7.87 26.98 -8.33
N LEU A 190 7.46 26.03 -7.48
CA LEU A 190 6.64 24.89 -7.93
C LEU A 190 5.26 25.40 -8.34
N PRO A 191 4.76 24.96 -9.51
CA PRO A 191 3.39 25.28 -9.90
C PRO A 191 2.39 24.82 -8.84
N GLU A 192 1.44 25.65 -8.51
CA GLU A 192 0.46 25.40 -7.44
C GLU A 192 -0.22 24.03 -7.62
N LYS A 193 -0.71 23.73 -8.83
CA LYS A 193 -1.38 22.47 -9.16
C LYS A 193 -0.47 21.21 -9.20
N GLN A 194 0.81 21.37 -8.89
CA GLN A 194 1.77 20.25 -8.85
C GLN A 194 2.36 20.07 -7.44
N ARG A 195 1.81 20.76 -6.46
CA ARG A 195 2.18 20.58 -5.05
C ARG A 195 1.47 19.34 -4.50
N PRO A 196 2.09 18.61 -3.56
CA PRO A 196 1.51 17.38 -3.01
C PRO A 196 0.14 17.55 -2.33
N GLU A 197 -0.18 18.75 -1.87
CA GLU A 197 -1.43 19.07 -1.20
C GLU A 197 -2.58 19.45 -2.14
N GLU A 198 -2.33 19.51 -3.44
CA GLU A 198 -3.31 19.85 -4.50
C GLU A 198 -3.70 18.57 -5.29
#